data_e97b288ed50f65a1833abd4a7c326b9d
#
_entry.id   e97b288ed50f65a1833abd4a7c326b9d
#
_cell.length_a   1.000
_cell.length_b   1.000
_cell.length_c   1.000
_cell.angle_alpha   90.00
_cell.angle_beta   90.00
_cell.angle_gamma   90.00
#
_symmetry.space_group_name_H-M   'P 1'
#
loop_
_entity.id
_entity.type
_entity.pdbx_description
1 polymer ?
#
loop_
_entity_poly.entity_id
_entity_poly.type
_entity_poly.pdbx_seq_one_letter_code
_entity_poly.pdbx_strand_id
1 'polypeptide(L)'
;MTTLEIKNLDVSFGEKKILDNLSFTLDSGQIAALLGPSGCGKTTLLRSIAGLIQPDAGTIRFGKQLVSLSSLSLPAHKRKIGYVPQEGALFPHLNIAQNIAFGIDRAAFTKEQIKQVVKEMLMLIDLVGLDMRMPNELSGGQQTRVALARALAVKPAIILLDEPFSALDAQLRAELRTDVIKLLRTQKTTAILVTHDREEALVSSDVVALMRDGKIMQQGSPEQVYSSPTSATTAMSTGD
;
A
#
# COMPACT_ATOMS: atom_id res chain seq x y z
N MET A 1 17.07 -4.15 -3.01
CA MET A 1 16.22 -2.99 -3.31
C MET A 1 15.41 -3.33 -4.55
N THR A 2 14.11 -3.04 -4.54
CA THR A 2 13.18 -3.57 -5.54
C THR A 2 12.41 -2.43 -6.20
N THR A 3 12.62 -2.20 -7.48
CA THR A 3 11.82 -1.29 -8.32
C THR A 3 10.48 -1.92 -8.65
N LEU A 4 9.46 -1.11 -8.88
CA LEU A 4 8.17 -1.54 -9.44
C LEU A 4 8.03 -0.97 -10.85
N GLU A 5 7.80 -1.83 -11.84
CA GLU A 5 7.51 -1.44 -13.21
C GLU A 5 6.19 -2.07 -13.66
N ILE A 6 5.30 -1.24 -14.17
CA ILE A 6 4.01 -1.64 -14.77
C ILE A 6 3.98 -1.09 -16.18
N LYS A 7 3.68 -1.93 -17.17
CA LYS A 7 3.57 -1.54 -18.58
C LYS A 7 2.29 -2.01 -19.20
N ASN A 8 1.55 -1.06 -19.77
CA ASN A 8 0.36 -1.27 -20.60
C ASN A 8 -0.66 -2.21 -19.92
N LEU A 9 -0.91 -1.98 -18.61
CA LEU A 9 -1.77 -2.82 -17.81
C LEU A 9 -3.25 -2.58 -18.14
N ASP A 10 -3.95 -3.63 -18.54
CA ASP A 10 -5.39 -3.65 -18.75
C ASP A 10 -6.05 -4.55 -17.71
N VAL A 11 -7.17 -4.08 -17.15
CA VAL A 11 -8.03 -4.87 -16.26
C VAL A 11 -9.49 -4.52 -16.54
N SER A 12 -10.31 -5.53 -16.75
CA SER A 12 -11.75 -5.39 -16.98
C SER A 12 -12.57 -6.26 -16.03
N PHE A 13 -13.78 -5.85 -15.70
CA PHE A 13 -14.80 -6.66 -15.03
C PHE A 13 -16.02 -6.74 -15.92
N GLY A 14 -16.23 -7.90 -16.55
CA GLY A 14 -17.21 -8.05 -17.63
C GLY A 14 -16.85 -7.12 -18.79
N GLU A 15 -17.80 -6.31 -19.23
CA GLU A 15 -17.58 -5.35 -20.33
C GLU A 15 -16.92 -4.04 -19.86
N LYS A 16 -16.84 -3.80 -18.55
CA LYS A 16 -16.30 -2.54 -18.01
C LYS A 16 -14.80 -2.60 -17.84
N LYS A 17 -14.07 -1.81 -18.63
CA LYS A 17 -12.64 -1.60 -18.49
C LYS A 17 -12.38 -0.69 -17.28
N ILE A 18 -11.57 -1.14 -16.33
CA ILE A 18 -11.25 -0.42 -15.08
C ILE A 18 -9.85 0.17 -15.15
N LEU A 19 -8.87 -0.57 -15.68
CA LEU A 19 -7.55 -0.06 -16.00
C LEU A 19 -7.37 -0.14 -17.51
N ASP A 20 -6.91 0.96 -18.12
CA ASP A 20 -6.80 1.11 -19.55
C ASP A 20 -5.39 1.55 -19.95
N ASN A 21 -4.61 0.58 -20.46
CA ASN A 21 -3.24 0.80 -20.91
C ASN A 21 -2.36 1.54 -19.89
N LEU A 22 -2.55 1.21 -18.58
CA LEU A 22 -1.90 1.91 -17.49
C LEU A 22 -0.42 1.53 -17.41
N SER A 23 0.45 2.55 -17.41
CA SER A 23 1.88 2.37 -17.17
C SER A 23 2.33 3.22 -15.98
N PHE A 24 3.17 2.65 -15.12
CA PHE A 24 3.65 3.27 -13.89
C PHE A 24 5.00 2.69 -13.50
N THR A 25 5.92 3.54 -13.06
CA THR A 25 7.23 3.12 -12.56
C THR A 25 7.53 3.78 -11.22
N LEU A 26 8.17 3.02 -10.34
CA LEU A 26 8.60 3.50 -9.03
C LEU A 26 9.98 2.92 -8.70
N ASP A 27 10.93 3.80 -8.40
CA ASP A 27 12.27 3.39 -8.06
C ASP A 27 12.32 2.74 -6.67
N SER A 28 13.37 1.97 -6.46
CA SER A 28 13.56 1.25 -5.23
C SER A 28 13.71 2.18 -4.03
N GLY A 29 12.93 1.92 -2.98
CA GLY A 29 12.94 2.69 -1.75
C GLY A 29 12.17 4.01 -1.82
N GLN A 30 11.55 4.33 -2.96
CA GLN A 30 10.64 5.48 -3.07
C GLN A 30 9.25 5.14 -2.56
N ILE A 31 8.57 6.17 -2.08
CA ILE A 31 7.17 6.15 -1.68
C ILE A 31 6.38 6.92 -2.73
N ALA A 32 5.41 6.26 -3.36
CA ALA A 32 4.48 6.90 -4.28
C ALA A 32 3.12 7.11 -3.62
N ALA A 33 2.56 8.31 -3.74
CA ALA A 33 1.16 8.57 -3.45
C ALA A 33 0.32 8.44 -4.73
N LEU A 34 -0.72 7.62 -4.69
CA LEU A 34 -1.68 7.44 -5.77
C LEU A 34 -2.96 8.19 -5.44
N LEU A 35 -3.20 9.29 -6.15
CA LEU A 35 -4.35 10.17 -5.98
C LEU A 35 -5.34 10.00 -7.15
N GLY A 36 -6.61 10.24 -6.87
CA GLY A 36 -7.66 10.25 -7.88
C GLY A 36 -9.06 10.05 -7.27
N PRO A 37 -10.13 10.34 -8.02
CA PRO A 37 -11.49 10.21 -7.55
C PRO A 37 -11.84 8.77 -7.18
N SER A 38 -12.89 8.61 -6.37
CA SER A 38 -13.42 7.28 -6.05
C SER A 38 -13.84 6.54 -7.32
N GLY A 39 -13.55 5.24 -7.40
CA GLY A 39 -13.90 4.42 -8.55
C GLY A 39 -12.98 4.55 -9.78
N CYS A 40 -11.92 5.38 -9.76
CA CYS A 40 -11.00 5.50 -10.90
C CYS A 40 -10.04 4.31 -11.09
N GLY A 41 -10.07 3.29 -10.20
CA GLY A 41 -9.29 2.05 -10.36
C GLY A 41 -8.09 1.89 -9.40
N LYS A 42 -7.86 2.77 -8.42
CA LYS A 42 -6.71 2.70 -7.48
C LYS A 42 -6.61 1.35 -6.76
N THR A 43 -7.67 0.92 -6.09
CA THR A 43 -7.73 -0.39 -5.41
C THR A 43 -7.53 -1.55 -6.39
N THR A 44 -8.08 -1.45 -7.62
CA THR A 44 -7.87 -2.45 -8.67
C THR A 44 -6.40 -2.55 -9.05
N LEU A 45 -5.71 -1.43 -9.20
CA LEU A 45 -4.28 -1.38 -9.46
C LEU A 45 -3.50 -2.05 -8.33
N LEU A 46 -3.76 -1.68 -7.06
CA LEU A 46 -3.08 -2.30 -5.91
C LEU A 46 -3.32 -3.82 -5.87
N ARG A 47 -4.56 -4.26 -6.06
CA ARG A 47 -4.90 -5.70 -6.08
C ARG A 47 -4.24 -6.44 -7.25
N SER A 48 -4.07 -5.81 -8.40
CA SER A 48 -3.34 -6.38 -9.54
C SER A 48 -1.84 -6.52 -9.22
N ILE A 49 -1.23 -5.49 -8.60
CA ILE A 49 0.15 -5.56 -8.11
C ILE A 49 0.31 -6.64 -7.04
N ALA A 50 -0.68 -6.78 -6.14
CA ALA A 50 -0.69 -7.81 -5.10
C ALA A 50 -0.87 -9.24 -5.64
N GLY A 51 -1.36 -9.40 -6.87
CA GLY A 51 -1.67 -10.71 -7.45
C GLY A 51 -3.01 -11.29 -6.99
N LEU A 52 -3.90 -10.42 -6.53
CA LEU A 52 -5.28 -10.74 -6.15
C LEU A 52 -6.25 -10.60 -7.34
N ILE A 53 -5.86 -9.82 -8.34
CA ILE A 53 -6.55 -9.68 -9.63
C ILE A 53 -5.54 -10.00 -10.72
N GLN A 54 -5.93 -10.81 -11.68
CA GLN A 54 -5.12 -11.09 -12.87
C GLN A 54 -5.44 -10.05 -13.93
N PRO A 55 -4.45 -9.32 -14.46
CA PRO A 55 -4.66 -8.41 -15.59
C PRO A 55 -5.01 -9.15 -16.89
N ASP A 56 -5.79 -8.48 -17.74
CA ASP A 56 -6.13 -8.99 -19.09
C ASP A 56 -4.93 -8.85 -20.03
N ALA A 57 -4.16 -7.74 -19.88
CA ALA A 57 -2.96 -7.47 -20.68
C ALA A 57 -1.92 -6.67 -19.87
N GLY A 58 -0.73 -6.53 -20.44
CA GLY A 58 0.37 -5.81 -19.85
C GLY A 58 1.26 -6.65 -18.96
N THR A 59 2.21 -5.98 -18.28
CA THR A 59 3.20 -6.63 -17.41
C THR A 59 3.40 -5.91 -16.10
N ILE A 60 3.71 -6.69 -15.05
CA ILE A 60 4.15 -6.18 -13.74
C ILE A 60 5.49 -6.84 -13.41
N ARG A 61 6.48 -6.02 -13.02
CA ARG A 61 7.82 -6.47 -12.61
C ARG A 61 8.20 -5.91 -11.25
N PHE A 62 8.87 -6.74 -10.47
CA PHE A 62 9.55 -6.36 -9.22
C PHE A 62 11.05 -6.51 -9.43
N GLY A 63 11.74 -5.41 -9.66
CA GLY A 63 13.14 -5.43 -10.12
C GLY A 63 13.29 -6.25 -11.41
N LYS A 64 14.10 -7.31 -11.36
CA LYS A 64 14.28 -8.22 -12.50
C LYS A 64 13.19 -9.29 -12.63
N GLN A 65 12.36 -9.50 -11.60
CA GLN A 65 11.36 -10.56 -11.58
C GLN A 65 10.07 -10.11 -12.28
N LEU A 66 9.68 -10.83 -13.33
CA LEU A 66 8.35 -10.71 -13.92
C LEU A 66 7.34 -11.42 -13.00
N VAL A 67 6.35 -10.69 -12.48
CA VAL A 67 5.35 -11.23 -11.55
C VAL A 67 3.96 -11.35 -12.18
N SER A 68 3.71 -10.64 -13.28
CA SER A 68 2.48 -10.77 -14.06
C SER A 68 2.71 -10.51 -15.53
N LEU A 69 2.11 -11.34 -16.34
CA LEU A 69 1.93 -11.22 -17.79
C LEU A 69 0.52 -11.73 -18.10
N SER A 70 -0.12 -11.34 -19.21
CA SER A 70 -1.50 -11.67 -19.55
C SER A 70 -1.90 -13.14 -19.34
N SER A 71 -1.01 -14.09 -19.63
CA SER A 71 -1.23 -15.54 -19.51
C SER A 71 -0.58 -16.17 -18.26
N LEU A 72 0.28 -15.44 -17.56
CA LEU A 72 1.04 -15.96 -16.42
C LEU A 72 1.05 -14.95 -15.28
N SER A 73 0.54 -15.34 -14.12
CA SER A 73 0.55 -14.52 -12.92
C SER A 73 1.11 -15.28 -11.74
N LEU A 74 2.15 -14.71 -11.12
CA LEU A 74 2.67 -15.23 -9.85
C LEU A 74 1.60 -15.01 -8.77
N PRO A 75 1.15 -16.04 -8.07
CA PRO A 75 0.11 -15.90 -7.05
C PRO A 75 0.59 -15.00 -5.88
N ALA A 76 -0.35 -14.31 -5.23
CA ALA A 76 -0.08 -13.28 -4.21
C ALA A 76 0.93 -13.71 -3.14
N HIS A 77 0.78 -14.94 -2.58
CA HIS A 77 1.68 -15.45 -1.51
C HIS A 77 3.14 -15.65 -1.96
N LYS A 78 3.41 -15.72 -3.27
CA LYS A 78 4.76 -15.83 -3.84
C LYS A 78 5.37 -14.47 -4.21
N ARG A 79 4.59 -13.38 -4.18
CA ARG A 79 5.08 -12.03 -4.52
C ARG A 79 5.92 -11.37 -3.44
N LYS A 80 5.87 -11.87 -2.20
CA LYS A 80 6.64 -11.38 -1.04
C LYS A 80 6.49 -9.87 -0.80
N ILE A 81 5.27 -9.37 -0.91
CA ILE A 81 4.91 -7.97 -0.68
C ILE A 81 4.01 -7.83 0.55
N GLY A 82 3.96 -6.65 1.14
CA GLY A 82 2.94 -6.27 2.11
C GLY A 82 1.73 -5.67 1.41
N TYR A 83 0.51 -6.02 1.83
CA TYR A 83 -0.71 -5.38 1.36
C TYR A 83 -1.63 -5.10 2.56
N VAL A 84 -2.02 -3.85 2.70
CA VAL A 84 -2.98 -3.37 3.69
C VAL A 84 -4.22 -2.88 2.94
N PRO A 85 -5.31 -3.65 2.94
CA PRO A 85 -6.58 -3.21 2.35
C PRO A 85 -7.26 -2.19 3.27
N GLN A 86 -8.13 -1.38 2.71
CA GLN A 86 -8.88 -0.32 3.40
C GLN A 86 -9.63 -0.82 4.64
N GLU A 87 -10.21 -2.02 4.58
CA GLU A 87 -10.98 -2.63 5.68
C GLU A 87 -10.13 -3.38 6.73
N GLY A 88 -8.80 -3.29 6.65
CA GLY A 88 -7.88 -3.97 7.58
C GLY A 88 -7.77 -5.48 7.41
N ALA A 89 -8.86 -6.21 7.23
CA ALA A 89 -8.93 -7.65 6.97
C ALA A 89 -8.07 -8.50 7.95
N LEU A 90 -8.31 -8.40 9.25
CA LEU A 90 -7.66 -9.22 10.26
C LEU A 90 -8.18 -10.66 10.27
N PHE A 91 -7.36 -11.59 10.74
CA PHE A 91 -7.78 -12.96 11.00
C PHE A 91 -8.61 -13.02 12.28
N PRO A 92 -9.93 -13.30 12.22
CA PRO A 92 -10.82 -13.15 13.35
C PRO A 92 -10.60 -14.19 14.46
N HIS A 93 -9.93 -15.30 14.15
CA HIS A 93 -9.60 -16.40 15.05
C HIS A 93 -8.22 -16.26 15.71
N LEU A 94 -7.48 -15.20 15.40
CA LEU A 94 -6.15 -14.91 15.96
C LEU A 94 -6.23 -13.63 16.81
N ASN A 95 -5.54 -13.60 17.95
CA ASN A 95 -5.38 -12.37 18.72
C ASN A 95 -4.45 -11.38 17.98
N ILE A 96 -4.30 -10.16 18.54
CA ILE A 96 -3.51 -9.09 17.89
C ILE A 96 -2.06 -9.51 17.70
N ALA A 97 -1.41 -10.06 18.74
CA ALA A 97 -0.02 -10.52 18.63
C ALA A 97 0.14 -11.59 17.55
N GLN A 98 -0.80 -12.52 17.46
CA GLN A 98 -0.80 -13.57 16.45
C GLN A 98 -1.07 -13.03 15.05
N ASN A 99 -1.97 -12.03 14.90
CA ASN A 99 -2.18 -11.33 13.63
C ASN A 99 -0.90 -10.66 13.16
N ILE A 100 -0.21 -9.89 14.02
CA ILE A 100 1.04 -9.20 13.68
C ILE A 100 2.13 -10.21 13.30
N ALA A 101 2.25 -11.30 14.06
CA ALA A 101 3.27 -12.32 13.84
C ALA A 101 2.98 -13.26 12.67
N PHE A 102 1.78 -13.19 12.05
CA PHE A 102 1.29 -14.22 11.12
C PHE A 102 2.23 -14.48 9.93
N GLY A 103 2.76 -13.40 9.34
CA GLY A 103 3.63 -13.51 8.16
C GLY A 103 5.12 -13.68 8.46
N ILE A 104 5.52 -13.68 9.74
CA ILE A 104 6.93 -13.79 10.10
C ILE A 104 7.39 -15.25 9.92
N ASP A 105 8.50 -15.42 9.18
CA ASP A 105 9.08 -16.74 8.93
C ASP A 105 9.63 -17.37 10.22
N ARG A 106 8.91 -18.37 10.75
CA ARG A 106 9.28 -19.09 11.96
C ARG A 106 10.53 -19.98 11.82
N ALA A 107 10.98 -20.22 10.59
CA ALA A 107 12.24 -20.93 10.36
C ALA A 107 13.45 -19.99 10.45
N ALA A 108 13.25 -18.70 10.15
CA ALA A 108 14.30 -17.68 10.17
C ALA A 108 14.39 -16.91 11.50
N PHE A 109 13.35 -16.93 12.35
CA PHE A 109 13.28 -16.14 13.59
C PHE A 109 13.00 -17.04 14.82
N THR A 110 13.69 -16.77 15.93
CA THR A 110 13.37 -17.42 17.22
C THR A 110 12.06 -16.85 17.78
N LYS A 111 11.48 -17.58 18.76
CA LYS A 111 10.25 -17.12 19.45
C LYS A 111 10.46 -15.76 20.13
N GLU A 112 11.62 -15.53 20.70
CA GLU A 112 12.00 -14.29 21.37
C GLU A 112 12.11 -13.14 20.39
N GLN A 113 12.72 -13.37 19.22
CA GLN A 113 12.81 -12.38 18.14
C GLN A 113 11.42 -12.01 17.61
N ILE A 114 10.54 -13.00 17.42
CA ILE A 114 9.15 -12.73 17.00
C ILE A 114 8.41 -11.90 18.04
N LYS A 115 8.53 -12.21 19.35
CA LYS A 115 7.95 -11.41 20.43
C LYS A 115 8.47 -9.98 20.42
N GLN A 116 9.77 -9.79 20.16
CA GLN A 116 10.36 -8.46 20.09
C GLN A 116 9.79 -7.65 18.91
N VAL A 117 9.68 -8.25 17.71
CA VAL A 117 9.04 -7.62 16.54
C VAL A 117 7.59 -7.25 16.84
N VAL A 118 6.81 -8.14 17.45
CA VAL A 118 5.42 -7.86 17.84
C VAL A 118 5.35 -6.66 18.80
N LYS A 119 6.23 -6.60 19.81
CA LYS A 119 6.29 -5.49 20.76
C LYS A 119 6.62 -4.16 20.05
N GLU A 120 7.59 -4.16 19.14
CA GLU A 120 7.95 -2.97 18.36
C GLU A 120 6.78 -2.50 17.49
N MET A 121 6.07 -3.42 16.85
CA MET A 121 4.89 -3.10 16.05
C MET A 121 3.75 -2.55 16.90
N LEU A 122 3.48 -3.12 18.09
CA LEU A 122 2.45 -2.60 19.01
C LEU A 122 2.79 -1.19 19.51
N MET A 123 4.06 -0.88 19.75
CA MET A 123 4.50 0.49 20.07
C MET A 123 4.30 1.42 18.88
N LEU A 124 4.67 1.01 17.66
CA LEU A 124 4.51 1.81 16.44
C LEU A 124 3.06 2.23 16.20
N ILE A 125 2.11 1.32 16.46
CA ILE A 125 0.69 1.55 16.20
C ILE A 125 -0.10 2.04 17.42
N ASP A 126 0.58 2.38 18.52
CA ASP A 126 -0.02 2.84 19.77
C ASP A 126 -1.12 1.89 20.32
N LEU A 127 -0.81 0.59 20.40
CA LEU A 127 -1.71 -0.45 20.94
C LEU A 127 -1.01 -1.35 21.97
N VAL A 128 -0.07 -0.78 22.73
CA VAL A 128 0.64 -1.50 23.79
C VAL A 128 -0.34 -2.02 24.85
N GLY A 129 -0.19 -3.29 25.24
CA GLY A 129 -1.05 -3.94 26.23
C GLY A 129 -2.34 -4.54 25.68
N LEU A 130 -2.56 -4.45 24.34
CA LEU A 130 -3.72 -5.05 23.70
C LEU A 130 -3.40 -6.35 22.92
N ASP A 131 -2.20 -6.88 23.10
CA ASP A 131 -1.63 -8.01 22.35
C ASP A 131 -2.50 -9.29 22.40
N MET A 132 -3.20 -9.52 23.53
CA MET A 132 -4.06 -10.69 23.73
C MET A 132 -5.50 -10.50 23.28
N ARG A 133 -5.94 -9.28 22.93
CA ARG A 133 -7.31 -9.02 22.47
C ARG A 133 -7.58 -9.66 21.10
N MET A 134 -8.86 -9.94 20.87
CA MET A 134 -9.34 -10.44 19.57
C MET A 134 -9.76 -9.26 18.67
N PRO A 135 -9.76 -9.42 17.34
CA PRO A 135 -10.15 -8.35 16.41
C PRO A 135 -11.53 -7.73 16.68
N ASN A 136 -12.51 -8.52 17.11
CA ASN A 136 -13.87 -8.05 17.42
C ASN A 136 -13.96 -7.18 18.69
N GLU A 137 -12.90 -7.13 19.50
CA GLU A 137 -12.80 -6.26 20.68
C GLU A 137 -12.16 -4.90 20.33
N LEU A 138 -11.82 -4.65 19.06
CA LEU A 138 -11.17 -3.45 18.56
C LEU A 138 -12.12 -2.57 17.76
N SER A 139 -11.92 -1.24 17.84
CA SER A 139 -12.53 -0.31 16.89
C SER A 139 -11.99 -0.52 15.46
N GLY A 140 -12.73 -0.06 14.43
CA GLY A 140 -12.29 -0.17 13.04
C GLY A 140 -10.91 0.46 12.79
N GLY A 141 -10.64 1.63 13.36
CA GLY A 141 -9.34 2.28 13.28
C GLY A 141 -8.22 1.46 13.95
N GLN A 142 -8.50 0.82 15.10
CA GLN A 142 -7.55 -0.10 15.74
C GLN A 142 -7.28 -1.33 14.87
N GLN A 143 -8.31 -1.90 14.24
CA GLN A 143 -8.14 -3.03 13.32
C GLN A 143 -7.25 -2.67 12.13
N THR A 144 -7.44 -1.49 11.53
CA THR A 144 -6.59 -1.00 10.43
C THR A 144 -5.15 -0.83 10.88
N ARG A 145 -4.90 -0.29 12.08
CA ARG A 145 -3.55 -0.19 12.66
C ARG A 145 -2.88 -1.55 12.84
N VAL A 146 -3.60 -2.56 13.33
CA VAL A 146 -3.07 -3.93 13.46
C VAL A 146 -2.76 -4.54 12.09
N ALA A 147 -3.60 -4.32 11.07
CA ALA A 147 -3.34 -4.78 9.71
C ALA A 147 -2.07 -4.15 9.12
N LEU A 148 -1.85 -2.85 9.38
CA LEU A 148 -0.63 -2.14 9.01
C LEU A 148 0.60 -2.75 9.70
N ALA A 149 0.54 -2.95 11.01
CA ALA A 149 1.62 -3.59 11.79
C ALA A 149 1.94 -4.99 11.26
N ARG A 150 0.91 -5.81 10.94
CA ARG A 150 1.08 -7.13 10.35
C ARG A 150 1.85 -7.08 9.02
N ALA A 151 1.50 -6.12 8.16
CA ALA A 151 2.17 -5.96 6.87
C ALA A 151 3.62 -5.47 7.00
N LEU A 152 3.90 -4.62 7.99
CA LEU A 152 5.24 -4.08 8.26
C LEU A 152 6.16 -5.07 8.98
N ALA A 153 5.61 -5.95 9.82
CA ALA A 153 6.36 -6.90 10.64
C ALA A 153 7.27 -7.83 9.82
N VAL A 154 6.87 -8.16 8.60
CA VAL A 154 7.63 -9.03 7.68
C VAL A 154 8.71 -8.29 6.90
N LYS A 155 8.86 -6.98 7.08
CA LYS A 155 9.81 -6.10 6.37
C LYS A 155 9.78 -6.34 4.85
N PRO A 156 8.65 -6.14 4.17
CA PRO A 156 8.51 -6.42 2.75
C PRO A 156 9.39 -5.48 1.91
N ALA A 157 9.84 -5.94 0.73
CA ALA A 157 10.56 -5.08 -0.21
C ALA A 157 9.65 -4.06 -0.91
N ILE A 158 8.36 -4.40 -1.07
CA ILE A 158 7.30 -3.54 -1.60
C ILE A 158 6.11 -3.63 -0.65
N ILE A 159 5.51 -2.48 -0.30
CA ILE A 159 4.26 -2.42 0.47
C ILE A 159 3.21 -1.60 -0.27
N LEU A 160 1.98 -2.09 -0.22
CA LEU A 160 0.80 -1.47 -0.84
C LEU A 160 -0.18 -1.11 0.28
N LEU A 161 -0.52 0.16 0.38
CA LEU A 161 -1.35 0.73 1.44
C LEU A 161 -2.61 1.36 0.80
N ASP A 162 -3.77 0.78 1.02
CA ASP A 162 -5.04 1.25 0.47
C ASP A 162 -5.79 2.06 1.54
N GLU A 163 -5.67 3.39 1.51
CA GLU A 163 -6.23 4.35 2.48
C GLU A 163 -5.97 3.97 3.97
N PRO A 164 -4.71 3.67 4.36
CA PRO A 164 -4.40 3.05 5.64
C PRO A 164 -4.68 3.93 6.86
N PHE A 165 -4.90 5.22 6.66
CA PHE A 165 -5.10 6.20 7.75
C PHE A 165 -6.50 6.84 7.73
N SER A 166 -7.38 6.50 6.77
CA SER A 166 -8.68 7.14 6.58
C SER A 166 -9.64 6.99 7.78
N ALA A 167 -9.56 5.88 8.50
CA ALA A 167 -10.42 5.56 9.65
C ALA A 167 -9.96 6.17 10.99
N LEU A 168 -8.90 7.01 10.98
CA LEU A 168 -8.30 7.60 12.18
C LEU A 168 -8.73 9.06 12.37
N ASP A 169 -8.77 9.51 13.64
CA ASP A 169 -8.87 10.94 13.94
C ASP A 169 -7.64 11.71 13.45
N ALA A 170 -7.74 13.03 13.33
CA ALA A 170 -6.74 13.86 12.68
C ALA A 170 -5.37 13.83 13.40
N GLN A 171 -5.35 13.84 14.75
CA GLN A 171 -4.10 13.86 15.50
C GLN A 171 -3.37 12.52 15.36
N LEU A 172 -4.03 11.43 15.67
CA LEU A 172 -3.47 10.08 15.58
C LEU A 172 -3.05 9.73 14.14
N ARG A 173 -3.81 10.20 13.13
CA ARG A 173 -3.47 10.06 11.72
C ARG A 173 -2.12 10.70 11.39
N ALA A 174 -1.88 11.93 11.85
CA ALA A 174 -0.63 12.66 11.61
C ALA A 174 0.58 11.98 12.27
N GLU A 175 0.42 11.54 13.53
CA GLU A 175 1.47 10.86 14.29
C GLU A 175 1.83 9.52 13.65
N LEU A 176 0.83 8.63 13.44
CA LEU A 176 1.05 7.30 12.88
C LEU A 176 1.61 7.38 11.45
N ARG A 177 1.10 8.29 10.62
CA ARG A 177 1.63 8.54 9.27
C ARG A 177 3.13 8.86 9.33
N THR A 178 3.53 9.78 10.21
CA THR A 178 4.93 10.19 10.35
C THR A 178 5.82 9.01 10.73
N ASP A 179 5.40 8.20 11.70
CA ASP A 179 6.17 7.05 12.17
C ASP A 179 6.26 5.95 11.11
N VAL A 180 5.16 5.66 10.40
CA VAL A 180 5.14 4.68 9.31
C VAL A 180 6.04 5.12 8.16
N ILE A 181 5.95 6.37 7.71
CA ILE A 181 6.81 6.90 6.64
C ILE A 181 8.28 6.85 7.04
N LYS A 182 8.61 7.24 8.28
CA LYS A 182 9.97 7.14 8.83
C LYS A 182 10.48 5.69 8.83
N LEU A 183 9.64 4.74 9.23
CA LEU A 183 9.98 3.31 9.23
C LEU A 183 10.25 2.82 7.79
N LEU A 184 9.35 3.12 6.83
CA LEU A 184 9.50 2.73 5.43
C LEU A 184 10.79 3.28 4.82
N ARG A 185 11.12 4.54 5.08
CA ARG A 185 12.37 5.19 4.63
C ARG A 185 13.61 4.54 5.26
N THR A 186 13.57 4.25 6.57
CA THR A 186 14.67 3.57 7.28
C THR A 186 14.93 2.18 6.73
N GLN A 187 13.86 1.44 6.40
CA GLN A 187 13.94 0.10 5.81
C GLN A 187 14.21 0.12 4.30
N LYS A 188 14.19 1.28 3.66
CA LYS A 188 14.27 1.45 2.20
C LYS A 188 13.22 0.61 1.46
N THR A 189 12.01 0.53 2.03
CA THR A 189 10.87 -0.18 1.46
C THR A 189 10.24 0.65 0.36
N THR A 190 10.03 0.07 -0.82
CA THR A 190 9.27 0.70 -1.90
C THR A 190 7.78 0.65 -1.53
N ALA A 191 7.07 1.79 -1.56
CA ALA A 191 5.69 1.85 -1.10
C ALA A 191 4.76 2.54 -2.10
N ILE A 192 3.53 2.03 -2.22
CA ILE A 192 2.42 2.76 -2.83
C ILE A 192 1.39 3.05 -1.74
N LEU A 193 1.09 4.32 -1.56
CA LEU A 193 0.08 4.84 -0.65
C LEU A 193 -1.09 5.39 -1.47
N VAL A 194 -2.24 4.73 -1.41
CA VAL A 194 -3.49 5.31 -1.93
C VAL A 194 -4.06 6.23 -0.87
N THR A 195 -4.34 7.45 -1.26
CA THR A 195 -5.00 8.44 -0.41
C THR A 195 -5.90 9.36 -1.25
N HIS A 196 -6.89 9.98 -0.62
CA HIS A 196 -7.66 11.08 -1.18
C HIS A 196 -7.24 12.43 -0.57
N ASP A 197 -6.32 12.40 0.38
CA ASP A 197 -5.79 13.57 1.07
C ASP A 197 -4.52 14.07 0.36
N ARG A 198 -4.59 15.29 -0.16
CA ARG A 198 -3.49 15.95 -0.89
C ARG A 198 -2.31 16.29 0.01
N GLU A 199 -2.59 16.77 1.22
CA GLU A 199 -1.56 17.11 2.19
C GLU A 199 -0.77 15.86 2.57
N GLU A 200 -1.48 14.74 2.77
CA GLU A 200 -0.87 13.45 2.99
C GLU A 200 0.07 13.06 1.84
N ALA A 201 -0.38 13.19 0.60
CA ALA A 201 0.43 12.88 -0.57
C ALA A 201 1.69 13.75 -0.67
N LEU A 202 1.56 15.06 -0.41
CA LEU A 202 2.68 16.00 -0.45
C LEU A 202 3.77 15.70 0.58
N VAL A 203 3.35 15.40 1.83
CA VAL A 203 4.28 15.23 2.95
C VAL A 203 4.89 13.84 2.98
N SER A 204 4.17 12.84 2.45
CA SER A 204 4.53 11.43 2.64
C SER A 204 5.27 10.81 1.46
N SER A 205 5.23 11.40 0.27
CA SER A 205 5.70 10.72 -0.95
C SER A 205 6.87 11.41 -1.64
N ASP A 206 7.66 10.61 -2.36
CA ASP A 206 8.71 11.06 -3.27
C ASP A 206 8.15 11.24 -4.68
N VAL A 207 7.07 10.52 -5.00
CA VAL A 207 6.37 10.55 -6.28
C VAL A 207 4.87 10.66 -6.04
N VAL A 208 4.21 11.55 -6.76
CA VAL A 208 2.74 11.63 -6.82
C VAL A 208 2.30 11.14 -8.20
N ALA A 209 1.32 10.25 -8.23
CA ALA A 209 0.69 9.78 -9.47
C ALA A 209 -0.81 10.11 -9.41
N LEU A 210 -1.27 10.93 -10.36
CA LEU A 210 -2.68 11.30 -10.51
C LEU A 210 -3.38 10.29 -11.42
N MET A 211 -4.38 9.61 -10.87
CA MET A 211 -5.13 8.59 -11.58
C MET A 211 -6.55 9.05 -11.90
N ARG A 212 -6.99 8.84 -13.14
CA ARG A 212 -8.36 9.10 -13.58
C ARG A 212 -8.76 8.11 -14.67
N ASP A 213 -10.01 7.65 -14.63
CA ASP A 213 -10.61 6.78 -15.66
C ASP A 213 -9.69 5.60 -16.07
N GLY A 214 -9.08 4.95 -15.07
CA GLY A 214 -8.20 3.80 -15.28
C GLY A 214 -6.79 4.11 -15.80
N LYS A 215 -6.39 5.39 -15.88
CA LYS A 215 -5.09 5.83 -16.42
C LYS A 215 -4.32 6.67 -15.42
N ILE A 216 -2.98 6.65 -15.52
CA ILE A 216 -2.13 7.67 -14.89
C ILE A 216 -2.08 8.88 -15.81
N MET A 217 -2.65 9.99 -15.33
CA MET A 217 -2.72 11.25 -16.08
C MET A 217 -1.42 12.05 -15.98
N GLN A 218 -0.80 12.01 -14.80
CA GLN A 218 0.46 12.68 -14.51
C GLN A 218 1.18 11.94 -13.39
N GLN A 219 2.51 11.86 -13.50
CA GLN A 219 3.40 11.32 -12.48
C GLN A 219 4.64 12.22 -12.37
N GLY A 220 5.08 12.51 -11.15
CA GLY A 220 6.26 13.33 -10.91
C GLY A 220 6.52 13.56 -9.42
N SER A 221 7.49 14.39 -9.07
CA SER A 221 7.65 14.84 -7.70
C SER A 221 6.41 15.61 -7.24
N PRO A 222 6.12 15.66 -5.93
CA PRO A 222 5.02 16.46 -5.40
C PRO A 222 5.04 17.89 -5.94
N GLU A 223 6.19 18.55 -5.93
CA GLU A 223 6.35 19.91 -6.44
C GLU A 223 5.97 20.02 -7.92
N GLN A 224 6.45 19.10 -8.78
CA GLN A 224 6.13 19.11 -10.21
C GLN A 224 4.64 18.93 -10.49
N VAL A 225 3.99 18.00 -9.78
CA VAL A 225 2.57 17.69 -10.00
C VAL A 225 1.67 18.84 -9.59
N TYR A 226 2.01 19.55 -8.51
CA TYR A 226 1.19 20.64 -7.99
C TYR A 226 1.50 22.00 -8.63
N SER A 227 2.76 22.29 -9.01
CA SER A 227 3.13 23.56 -9.64
C SER A 227 2.93 23.59 -11.16
N SER A 228 2.92 22.43 -11.82
CA SER A 228 2.87 22.33 -13.28
C SER A 228 1.91 21.24 -13.75
N PRO A 229 0.57 21.40 -13.51
CA PRO A 229 -0.41 20.43 -13.96
C PRO A 229 -0.43 20.34 -15.49
N THR A 230 -0.37 19.12 -16.03
CA THR A 230 -0.28 18.87 -17.47
C THR A 230 -1.61 19.10 -18.22
N SER A 231 -2.73 19.25 -17.51
CA SER A 231 -4.06 19.53 -18.09
C SER A 231 -4.96 20.25 -17.09
N ALA A 232 -6.02 20.89 -17.59
CA ALA A 232 -7.07 21.47 -16.75
C ALA A 232 -7.70 20.44 -15.79
N THR A 233 -7.77 19.19 -16.20
CA THR A 233 -8.26 18.06 -15.39
C THR A 233 -7.31 17.72 -14.24
N THR A 234 -6.00 17.75 -14.46
CA THR A 234 -5.00 17.61 -13.41
C THR A 234 -4.99 18.81 -12.47
N ALA A 235 -5.15 20.02 -12.98
CA ALA A 235 -5.30 21.25 -12.18
C ALA A 235 -6.49 21.16 -11.20
N MET A 236 -7.66 20.66 -11.65
CA MET A 236 -8.82 20.42 -10.79
C MET A 236 -8.57 19.31 -9.75
N SER A 237 -7.71 18.34 -10.04
CA SER A 237 -7.32 17.29 -9.07
C SER A 237 -6.28 17.78 -8.07
N THR A 238 -5.63 18.91 -8.33
CA THR A 238 -4.59 19.52 -7.49
C THR A 238 -5.02 20.84 -6.85
N GLY A 239 -6.13 21.47 -7.29
CA GLY A 239 -6.50 22.84 -7.01
C GLY A 239 -7.88 23.10 -6.40
N ASP A 240 -8.47 22.24 -5.51
CA ASP A 240 -9.60 22.62 -4.62
C ASP A 240 -9.61 21.80 -3.35
#